data_e0710b00741e52721ce1172a0688c0ba
#
_entry.id   e0710b00741e52721ce1172a0688c0ba
#
_cell.length_a   1.000
_cell.length_b   1.000
_cell.length_c   1.000
_cell.angle_alpha   90.00
_cell.angle_beta   90.00
_cell.angle_gamma   90.00
#
_symmetry.space_group_name_H-M   'P 1'
#
loop_
_entity.id
_entity.type
_entity.pdbx_description
1 polymer ?
#
loop_
_entity_poly.entity_id
_entity_poly.type
_entity_poly.pdbx_seq_one_letter_code
_entity_poly.pdbx_strand_id
1 'polypeptide(L)'
;MLSGPRGGLLLDLDGTLVDSEPVHAAAYREYFSGRGWHVDSQVISTFTGRRAPDVFATLPGPWSGEDPMALTDGVLDALARTTMRYVPVEGAAALIMACAQADLPVAVVTSARRSWVLSVLDLLGVGEAPMLMVTAEDCSPGKPDPEPFIRGADLLGRRPMDLVAVEDSRAGIRSARGAGIGQVIAVTTSSSSQELLAAGAHTTVCDLVGLATVVGRLPRVRAEAGS
;
A
#
# COMPACT_ATOMS: atom_id res chain seq x y z
N MET A 1 -12.62 12.09 12.20
CA MET A 1 -11.26 12.45 11.77
C MET A 1 -11.21 13.05 10.36
N LEU A 2 -11.88 12.47 9.35
CA LEU A 2 -11.84 13.01 7.97
C LEU A 2 -12.58 14.35 7.79
N SER A 3 -13.49 14.72 8.68
CA SER A 3 -14.38 15.90 8.54
C SER A 3 -13.79 17.23 9.07
N GLY A 4 -12.54 17.23 9.50
CA GLY A 4 -11.88 18.45 9.98
C GLY A 4 -10.95 19.07 8.92
N PRO A 5 -10.61 20.36 9.02
CA PRO A 5 -9.69 21.04 8.07
C PRO A 5 -8.27 20.47 8.07
N ARG A 6 -7.98 19.51 8.94
CA ARG A 6 -6.67 18.88 9.13
C ARG A 6 -6.62 17.42 8.72
N GLY A 7 -7.72 16.82 8.22
CA GLY A 7 -7.78 15.42 7.80
C GLY A 7 -7.05 15.15 6.49
N GLY A 8 -6.76 13.86 6.23
CA GLY A 8 -6.19 13.38 4.98
C GLY A 8 -6.11 11.85 4.97
N LEU A 9 -5.88 11.28 3.80
CA LEU A 9 -5.74 9.84 3.59
C LEU A 9 -4.32 9.48 3.15
N LEU A 10 -3.80 8.40 3.71
CA LEU A 10 -2.61 7.70 3.25
C LEU A 10 -3.04 6.32 2.77
N LEU A 11 -2.94 6.07 1.48
CA LEU A 11 -3.41 4.85 0.84
C LEU A 11 -2.23 3.98 0.47
N ASP A 12 -2.18 2.74 0.95
CA ASP A 12 -1.31 1.76 0.34
C ASP A 12 -1.80 1.42 -1.07
N LEU A 13 -1.00 0.70 -1.86
CA LEU A 13 -1.27 0.38 -3.26
C LEU A 13 -1.67 -1.07 -3.46
N ASP A 14 -0.71 -1.98 -3.22
CA ASP A 14 -0.83 -3.41 -3.50
C ASP A 14 -1.68 -4.10 -2.44
N GLY A 15 -2.77 -4.74 -2.84
CA GLY A 15 -3.79 -5.28 -1.93
C GLY A 15 -4.77 -4.23 -1.39
N THR A 16 -4.51 -2.94 -1.56
CA THR A 16 -5.37 -1.85 -1.08
C THR A 16 -6.14 -1.16 -2.21
N LEU A 17 -5.47 -0.67 -3.24
CA LEU A 17 -6.10 -0.05 -4.42
C LEU A 17 -6.24 -1.05 -5.57
N VAL A 18 -5.37 -2.02 -5.64
CA VAL A 18 -5.36 -3.10 -6.64
C VAL A 18 -5.11 -4.43 -5.93
N ASP A 19 -5.91 -5.45 -6.22
CA ASP A 19 -5.65 -6.82 -5.77
C ASP A 19 -4.54 -7.43 -6.65
N SER A 20 -3.30 -7.21 -6.24
CA SER A 20 -2.07 -7.65 -6.92
C SER A 20 -1.43 -8.87 -6.26
N GLU A 21 -1.79 -9.20 -5.03
CA GLU A 21 -1.14 -10.26 -4.25
C GLU A 21 -1.19 -11.65 -4.90
N PRO A 22 -2.30 -12.11 -5.54
CA PRO A 22 -2.30 -13.38 -6.25
C PRO A 22 -1.28 -13.43 -7.40
N VAL A 23 -1.10 -12.30 -8.09
CA VAL A 23 -0.16 -12.15 -9.21
C VAL A 23 1.28 -12.17 -8.71
N HIS A 24 1.56 -11.42 -7.65
CA HIS A 24 2.88 -11.39 -7.00
C HIS A 24 3.25 -12.77 -6.43
N ALA A 25 2.33 -13.41 -5.71
CA ALA A 25 2.57 -14.75 -5.17
C ALA A 25 2.85 -15.79 -6.27
N ALA A 26 2.20 -15.68 -7.43
CA ALA A 26 2.48 -16.53 -8.57
C ALA A 26 3.88 -16.28 -9.15
N ALA A 27 4.30 -15.04 -9.27
CA ALA A 27 5.64 -14.68 -9.72
C ALA A 27 6.74 -15.19 -8.78
N TYR A 28 6.57 -15.07 -7.47
CA TYR A 28 7.49 -15.67 -6.49
C TYR A 28 7.58 -17.18 -6.64
N ARG A 29 6.44 -17.88 -6.77
CA ARG A 29 6.43 -19.34 -6.96
C ARG A 29 7.14 -19.76 -8.25
N GLU A 30 6.88 -19.03 -9.35
CA GLU A 30 7.55 -19.29 -10.64
C GLU A 30 9.06 -19.10 -10.52
N TYR A 31 9.49 -17.96 -9.94
CA TYR A 31 10.91 -17.66 -9.77
C TYR A 31 11.60 -18.72 -8.90
N PHE A 32 11.05 -19.04 -7.73
CA PHE A 32 11.64 -20.02 -6.82
C PHE A 32 11.66 -21.43 -7.43
N SER A 33 10.59 -21.85 -8.08
CA SER A 33 10.53 -23.12 -8.78
C SER A 33 11.56 -23.21 -9.92
N GLY A 34 11.72 -22.13 -10.69
CA GLY A 34 12.74 -22.04 -11.75
C GLY A 34 14.18 -22.16 -11.25
N ARG A 35 14.41 -21.80 -9.96
CA ARG A 35 15.69 -21.97 -9.24
C ARG A 35 15.81 -23.36 -8.59
N GLY A 36 14.79 -24.21 -8.68
CA GLY A 36 14.74 -25.49 -7.98
C GLY A 36 14.50 -25.38 -6.47
N TRP A 37 14.01 -24.23 -5.99
CA TRP A 37 13.76 -23.98 -4.58
C TRP A 37 12.32 -24.31 -4.19
N HIS A 38 12.16 -25.14 -3.16
CA HIS A 38 10.87 -25.43 -2.56
C HIS A 38 10.62 -24.44 -1.42
N VAL A 39 9.79 -23.41 -1.67
CA VAL A 39 9.48 -22.35 -0.71
C VAL A 39 7.99 -22.42 -0.34
N ASP A 40 7.70 -22.51 0.94
CA ASP A 40 6.35 -22.57 1.48
C ASP A 40 5.58 -21.27 1.20
N SER A 41 4.27 -21.39 0.96
CA SER A 41 3.37 -20.25 0.77
C SER A 41 3.38 -19.28 1.97
N GLN A 42 3.59 -19.78 3.19
CA GLN A 42 3.74 -18.94 4.37
C GLN A 42 4.99 -18.05 4.31
N VAL A 43 6.07 -18.58 3.73
CA VAL A 43 7.30 -17.80 3.51
C VAL A 43 7.06 -16.75 2.42
N ILE A 44 6.38 -17.12 1.32
CA ILE A 44 6.03 -16.16 0.26
C ILE A 44 5.16 -15.04 0.83
N SER A 45 4.19 -15.32 1.71
CA SER A 45 3.34 -14.29 2.31
C SER A 45 4.11 -13.29 3.20
N THR A 46 5.35 -13.57 3.58
CA THR A 46 6.17 -12.59 4.32
C THR A 46 6.66 -11.42 3.45
N PHE A 47 6.57 -11.54 2.13
CA PHE A 47 6.88 -10.46 1.19
C PHE A 47 5.74 -9.45 1.05
N THR A 48 4.49 -9.83 1.39
CA THR A 48 3.32 -8.96 1.29
C THR A 48 3.50 -7.65 2.05
N GLY A 49 3.30 -6.52 1.38
CA GLY A 49 3.42 -5.18 1.93
C GLY A 49 4.86 -4.72 2.23
N ARG A 50 5.87 -5.50 1.87
CA ARG A 50 7.29 -5.21 2.14
C ARG A 50 8.10 -5.07 0.85
N ARG A 51 9.22 -4.36 0.93
CA ARG A 51 10.19 -4.32 -0.16
C ARG A 51 10.87 -5.68 -0.30
N ALA A 52 10.84 -6.26 -1.49
CA ALA A 52 11.45 -7.59 -1.73
C ALA A 52 12.94 -7.66 -1.35
N PRO A 53 13.80 -6.66 -1.69
CA PRO A 53 15.20 -6.72 -1.29
C PRO A 53 15.40 -6.73 0.23
N ASP A 54 14.55 -6.03 1.01
CA ASP A 54 14.65 -6.02 2.46
C ASP A 54 14.29 -7.40 3.06
N VAL A 55 13.32 -8.09 2.45
CA VAL A 55 12.95 -9.45 2.85
C VAL A 55 14.05 -10.43 2.51
N PHE A 56 14.57 -10.41 1.27
CA PHE A 56 15.67 -11.28 0.86
C PHE A 56 16.93 -11.10 1.70
N ALA A 57 17.24 -9.86 2.11
CA ALA A 57 18.38 -9.56 2.96
C ALA A 57 18.26 -10.09 4.39
N THR A 58 17.02 -10.20 4.92
CA THR A 58 16.79 -10.46 6.34
C THR A 58 16.16 -11.82 6.64
N LEU A 59 15.40 -12.38 5.69
CA LEU A 59 14.74 -13.66 5.87
C LEU A 59 15.64 -14.82 5.41
N PRO A 60 16.04 -15.76 6.28
CA PRO A 60 16.78 -16.93 5.87
C PRO A 60 15.98 -17.79 4.87
N GLY A 61 16.68 -18.28 3.83
CA GLY A 61 16.07 -19.10 2.82
C GLY A 61 17.10 -19.70 1.86
N PRO A 62 16.67 -20.43 0.82
CA PRO A 62 17.59 -21.01 -0.14
C PRO A 62 18.39 -19.97 -0.94
N TRP A 63 18.00 -18.70 -0.84
CA TRP A 63 18.68 -17.53 -1.43
C TRP A 63 19.74 -16.90 -0.54
N SER A 64 19.99 -17.45 0.66
CA SER A 64 20.92 -16.85 1.62
C SER A 64 22.34 -16.76 1.02
N GLY A 65 22.90 -15.56 1.05
CA GLY A 65 24.23 -15.26 0.48
C GLY A 65 24.21 -14.74 -0.96
N GLU A 66 23.04 -14.66 -1.59
CA GLU A 66 22.88 -14.04 -2.91
C GLU A 66 22.54 -12.53 -2.78
N ASP A 67 22.77 -11.78 -3.86
CA ASP A 67 22.44 -10.36 -3.90
C ASP A 67 20.90 -10.13 -3.88
N PRO A 68 20.35 -9.45 -2.86
CA PRO A 68 18.92 -9.19 -2.75
C PRO A 68 18.32 -8.42 -3.92
N MET A 69 19.12 -7.56 -4.59
CA MET A 69 18.65 -6.82 -5.75
C MET A 69 18.53 -7.74 -6.97
N ALA A 70 19.53 -8.58 -7.22
CA ALA A 70 19.47 -9.57 -8.30
C ALA A 70 18.33 -10.57 -8.12
N LEU A 71 18.05 -10.99 -6.87
CA LEU A 71 16.89 -11.83 -6.54
C LEU A 71 15.57 -11.12 -6.85
N THR A 72 15.49 -9.84 -6.49
CA THR A 72 14.30 -9.01 -6.77
C THR A 72 14.07 -8.84 -8.26
N ASP A 73 15.12 -8.58 -9.03
CA ASP A 73 15.03 -8.46 -10.49
C ASP A 73 14.57 -9.78 -11.13
N GLY A 74 15.03 -10.93 -10.63
CA GLY A 74 14.54 -12.24 -11.06
C GLY A 74 13.04 -12.46 -10.81
N VAL A 75 12.52 -11.99 -9.69
CA VAL A 75 11.06 -12.01 -9.40
C VAL A 75 10.32 -11.06 -10.33
N LEU A 76 10.85 -9.86 -10.59
CA LEU A 76 10.25 -8.90 -11.52
C LEU A 76 10.21 -9.44 -12.96
N ASP A 77 11.25 -10.17 -13.39
CA ASP A 77 11.25 -10.86 -14.67
C ASP A 77 10.17 -11.97 -14.75
N ALA A 78 9.96 -12.72 -13.67
CA ALA A 78 8.87 -13.69 -13.59
C ALA A 78 7.50 -12.97 -13.63
N LEU A 79 7.37 -11.86 -12.92
CA LEU A 79 6.17 -11.03 -12.92
C LEU A 79 5.84 -10.50 -14.33
N ALA A 80 6.85 -10.05 -15.08
CA ALA A 80 6.67 -9.56 -16.44
C ALA A 80 6.18 -10.64 -17.43
N ARG A 81 6.42 -11.92 -17.13
CA ARG A 81 5.96 -13.06 -17.94
C ARG A 81 4.56 -13.55 -17.57
N THR A 82 4.00 -13.09 -16.45
CA THR A 82 2.68 -13.56 -16.01
C THR A 82 1.58 -13.11 -16.97
N THR A 83 0.61 -13.99 -17.19
CA THR A 83 -0.62 -13.66 -17.94
C THR A 83 -1.80 -13.32 -17.02
N MET A 84 -1.59 -13.41 -15.70
CA MET A 84 -2.61 -13.03 -14.72
C MET A 84 -2.88 -11.53 -14.80
N ARG A 85 -4.13 -11.14 -14.54
CA ARG A 85 -4.54 -9.74 -14.58
C ARG A 85 -4.64 -9.18 -13.16
N TYR A 86 -4.23 -7.95 -13.01
CA TYR A 86 -4.49 -7.16 -11.82
C TYR A 86 -5.96 -6.74 -11.78
N VAL A 87 -6.58 -6.82 -10.61
CA VAL A 87 -7.99 -6.46 -10.41
C VAL A 87 -8.06 -5.25 -9.48
N PRO A 88 -8.68 -4.13 -9.90
CA PRO A 88 -8.95 -3.03 -8.99
C PRO A 88 -9.75 -3.50 -7.76
N VAL A 89 -9.38 -3.02 -6.56
CA VAL A 89 -10.21 -3.21 -5.38
C VAL A 89 -11.49 -2.39 -5.54
N GLU A 90 -12.63 -3.00 -5.22
CA GLU A 90 -13.92 -2.35 -5.40
C GLU A 90 -13.99 -1.04 -4.59
N GLY A 91 -14.38 0.04 -5.27
CA GLY A 91 -14.44 1.38 -4.67
C GLY A 91 -13.11 2.16 -4.71
N ALA A 92 -11.98 1.60 -5.16
CA ALA A 92 -10.68 2.28 -5.17
C ALA A 92 -10.70 3.57 -6.02
N ALA A 93 -11.11 3.48 -7.26
CA ALA A 93 -11.24 4.65 -8.15
C ALA A 93 -12.23 5.68 -7.59
N ALA A 94 -13.39 5.21 -7.08
CA ALA A 94 -14.40 6.07 -6.49
C ALA A 94 -13.88 6.81 -5.25
N LEU A 95 -13.07 6.17 -4.41
CA LEU A 95 -12.45 6.78 -3.23
C LEU A 95 -11.49 7.91 -3.64
N ILE A 96 -10.62 7.67 -4.60
CA ILE A 96 -9.67 8.68 -5.11
C ILE A 96 -10.43 9.88 -5.68
N MET A 97 -11.43 9.63 -6.50
CA MET A 97 -12.27 10.69 -7.08
C MET A 97 -13.05 11.46 -6.01
N ALA A 98 -13.57 10.77 -4.99
CA ALA A 98 -14.25 11.42 -3.87
C ALA A 98 -13.30 12.33 -3.06
N CYS A 99 -12.04 11.90 -2.85
CA CYS A 99 -11.02 12.75 -2.23
C CYS A 99 -10.77 14.03 -3.03
N ALA A 100 -10.59 13.90 -4.36
CA ALA A 100 -10.40 15.06 -5.23
C ALA A 100 -11.61 16.02 -5.21
N GLN A 101 -12.85 15.49 -5.23
CA GLN A 101 -14.07 16.30 -5.18
C GLN A 101 -14.27 17.00 -3.84
N ALA A 102 -13.82 16.41 -2.73
CA ALA A 102 -13.91 16.96 -1.39
C ALA A 102 -12.72 17.88 -1.03
N ASP A 103 -11.76 18.07 -1.92
CA ASP A 103 -10.46 18.70 -1.64
C ASP A 103 -9.75 18.05 -0.42
N LEU A 104 -9.97 16.75 -0.21
CA LEU A 104 -9.33 16.00 0.86
C LEU A 104 -7.92 15.57 0.44
N PRO A 105 -6.86 16.01 1.15
CA PRO A 105 -5.50 15.61 0.83
C PRO A 105 -5.33 14.09 0.86
N VAL A 106 -4.70 13.54 -0.16
CA VAL A 106 -4.44 12.11 -0.29
C VAL A 106 -3.05 11.86 -0.83
N ALA A 107 -2.36 10.85 -0.30
CA ALA A 107 -1.11 10.35 -0.84
C ALA A 107 -1.10 8.81 -0.88
N VAL A 108 -0.45 8.25 -1.90
CA VAL A 108 -0.10 6.83 -1.94
C VAL A 108 1.16 6.62 -1.13
N VAL A 109 1.19 5.59 -0.27
CA VAL A 109 2.35 5.19 0.54
C VAL A 109 2.61 3.70 0.34
N THR A 110 3.55 3.35 -0.52
CA THR A 110 3.75 1.98 -0.98
C THR A 110 5.20 1.50 -0.89
N SER A 111 5.39 0.20 -0.80
CA SER A 111 6.66 -0.50 -0.96
C SER A 111 7.04 -0.74 -2.43
N ALA A 112 6.17 -0.38 -3.36
CA ALA A 112 6.37 -0.55 -4.80
C ALA A 112 7.13 0.63 -5.42
N ARG A 113 7.65 0.40 -6.65
CA ARG A 113 8.32 1.44 -7.44
C ARG A 113 7.30 2.44 -7.99
N ARG A 114 7.74 3.68 -8.19
CA ARG A 114 6.94 4.78 -8.76
C ARG A 114 6.27 4.42 -10.09
N SER A 115 6.99 3.72 -10.96
CA SER A 115 6.45 3.28 -12.25
C SER A 115 5.23 2.38 -12.11
N TRP A 116 5.21 1.52 -11.09
CA TRP A 116 4.06 0.67 -10.80
C TRP A 116 2.86 1.47 -10.28
N VAL A 117 3.10 2.44 -9.38
CA VAL A 117 2.02 3.35 -8.92
C VAL A 117 1.33 4.01 -10.11
N LEU A 118 2.10 4.57 -11.05
CA LEU A 118 1.55 5.22 -12.24
C LEU A 118 0.73 4.25 -13.10
N SER A 119 1.20 3.02 -13.28
CA SER A 119 0.46 1.97 -14.01
C SER A 119 -0.87 1.61 -13.33
N VAL A 120 -0.90 1.56 -11.99
CA VAL A 120 -2.14 1.29 -11.24
C VAL A 120 -3.11 2.46 -11.33
N LEU A 121 -2.64 3.71 -11.23
CA LEU A 121 -3.49 4.89 -11.38
C LEU A 121 -4.11 4.96 -12.78
N ASP A 122 -3.37 4.58 -13.82
CA ASP A 122 -3.87 4.45 -15.18
C ASP A 122 -4.91 3.33 -15.29
N LEU A 123 -4.63 2.15 -14.72
CA LEU A 123 -5.58 1.03 -14.65
C LEU A 123 -6.90 1.42 -13.96
N LEU A 124 -6.82 2.25 -12.92
CA LEU A 124 -7.99 2.77 -12.21
C LEU A 124 -8.72 3.89 -12.97
N GLY A 125 -8.14 4.43 -14.05
CA GLY A 125 -8.68 5.55 -14.79
C GLY A 125 -8.66 6.87 -14.00
N VAL A 126 -7.72 7.02 -13.07
CA VAL A 126 -7.57 8.20 -12.18
C VAL A 126 -6.21 8.88 -12.34
N GLY A 127 -5.46 8.58 -13.41
CA GLY A 127 -4.10 9.08 -13.65
C GLY A 127 -3.95 10.60 -13.68
N GLU A 128 -5.02 11.34 -13.94
CA GLU A 128 -5.03 12.81 -13.91
C GLU A 128 -5.31 13.40 -12.51
N ALA A 129 -5.69 12.58 -11.53
CA ALA A 129 -5.90 13.05 -10.16
C ALA A 129 -4.56 13.51 -9.56
N PRO A 130 -4.50 14.71 -8.93
CA PRO A 130 -3.30 15.19 -8.28
C PRO A 130 -3.00 14.33 -7.05
N MET A 131 -2.18 13.28 -7.24
CA MET A 131 -1.85 12.34 -6.19
C MET A 131 -0.39 12.45 -5.81
N LEU A 132 -0.15 12.74 -4.55
CA LEU A 132 1.17 12.68 -3.93
C LEU A 132 1.52 11.22 -3.67
N MET A 133 2.81 10.86 -3.69
CA MET A 133 3.22 9.47 -3.47
C MET A 133 4.57 9.36 -2.76
N VAL A 134 4.64 8.39 -1.87
CA VAL A 134 5.86 7.88 -1.23
C VAL A 134 6.03 6.45 -1.73
N THR A 135 7.15 6.16 -2.36
CA THR A 135 7.42 4.92 -3.10
C THR A 135 8.70 4.23 -2.58
N ALA A 136 9.03 3.07 -3.11
CA ALA A 136 10.24 2.35 -2.73
C ALA A 136 11.53 3.17 -2.89
N GLU A 137 11.53 4.12 -3.83
CA GLU A 137 12.67 5.00 -4.10
C GLU A 137 12.83 6.10 -3.04
N ASP A 138 11.77 6.41 -2.30
CA ASP A 138 11.75 7.54 -1.36
C ASP A 138 12.16 7.13 0.07
N CYS A 139 12.15 5.84 0.40
CA CYS A 139 12.36 5.34 1.77
C CYS A 139 13.46 4.30 1.86
N SER A 140 14.23 4.37 2.94
CA SER A 140 15.14 3.30 3.38
C SER A 140 15.36 3.47 4.89
N PRO A 141 14.78 2.63 5.74
CA PRO A 141 14.09 1.36 5.46
C PRO A 141 12.65 1.51 4.97
N GLY A 142 12.09 0.40 4.40
CA GLY A 142 10.67 0.29 4.04
C GLY A 142 9.79 -0.30 5.15
N LYS A 143 8.48 -0.48 4.90
CA LYS A 143 7.54 -1.13 5.83
C LYS A 143 8.12 -2.46 6.35
N PRO A 144 8.06 -2.77 7.64
CA PRO A 144 7.20 -2.21 8.69
C PRO A 144 7.79 -0.99 9.44
N ASP A 145 8.92 -0.43 8.99
CA ASP A 145 9.46 0.81 9.57
C ASP A 145 8.42 1.95 9.41
N PRO A 146 8.30 2.88 10.37
CA PRO A 146 7.36 3.98 10.30
C PRO A 146 7.71 5.06 9.23
N GLU A 147 8.94 5.07 8.72
CA GLU A 147 9.41 6.13 7.81
C GLU A 147 8.46 6.38 6.62
N PRO A 148 7.92 5.37 5.89
CA PRO A 148 7.05 5.62 4.75
C PRO A 148 5.80 6.44 5.11
N PHE A 149 5.14 6.13 6.23
CA PHE A 149 3.96 6.86 6.67
C PHE A 149 4.28 8.21 7.30
N ILE A 150 5.43 8.38 7.95
CA ILE A 150 5.92 9.69 8.40
C ILE A 150 6.12 10.60 7.19
N ARG A 151 6.82 10.13 6.15
CA ARG A 151 7.01 10.87 4.89
C ARG A 151 5.68 11.21 4.22
N GLY A 152 4.72 10.28 4.21
CA GLY A 152 3.37 10.53 3.70
C GLY A 152 2.65 11.66 4.45
N ALA A 153 2.77 11.69 5.77
CA ALA A 153 2.20 12.77 6.60
C ALA A 153 2.88 14.12 6.33
N ASP A 154 4.21 14.13 6.23
CA ASP A 154 4.99 15.32 5.90
C ASP A 154 4.64 15.85 4.51
N LEU A 155 4.50 14.94 3.53
CA LEU A 155 4.14 15.28 2.15
C LEU A 155 2.76 15.94 2.06
N LEU A 156 1.81 15.51 2.91
CA LEU A 156 0.50 16.14 3.03
C LEU A 156 0.52 17.42 3.91
N GLY A 157 1.62 17.72 4.60
CA GLY A 157 1.69 18.82 5.56
C GLY A 157 0.72 18.64 6.73
N ARG A 158 0.53 17.39 7.21
CA ARG A 158 -0.43 17.04 8.25
C ARG A 158 0.24 16.29 9.41
N ARG A 159 -0.32 16.44 10.62
CA ARG A 159 0.14 15.63 11.75
C ARG A 159 -0.33 14.20 11.57
N PRO A 160 0.50 13.18 11.84
CA PRO A 160 0.11 11.79 11.71
C PRO A 160 -1.21 11.44 12.41
N MET A 161 -1.44 11.96 13.61
CA MET A 161 -2.65 11.72 14.40
C MET A 161 -3.95 12.26 13.78
N ASP A 162 -3.86 13.17 12.81
CA ASP A 162 -5.02 13.73 12.09
C ASP A 162 -5.34 12.94 10.81
N LEU A 163 -4.50 11.94 10.45
CA LEU A 163 -4.59 11.18 9.23
C LEU A 163 -5.25 9.80 9.43
N VAL A 164 -5.78 9.28 8.33
CA VAL A 164 -6.28 7.91 8.21
C VAL A 164 -5.40 7.17 7.21
N ALA A 165 -4.83 6.03 7.60
CA ALA A 165 -4.19 5.09 6.69
C ALA A 165 -5.17 4.01 6.26
N VAL A 166 -5.09 3.61 5.00
CA VAL A 166 -5.79 2.44 4.45
C VAL A 166 -4.73 1.47 3.96
N GLU A 167 -4.79 0.23 4.43
CA GLU A 167 -3.76 -0.79 4.28
C GLU A 167 -4.38 -2.19 4.20
N ASP A 168 -3.64 -3.21 3.75
CA ASP A 168 -4.08 -4.60 3.67
C ASP A 168 -3.11 -5.57 4.37
N SER A 169 -1.90 -5.11 4.67
CA SER A 169 -0.79 -5.93 5.14
C SER A 169 -0.44 -5.68 6.60
N ARG A 170 0.05 -6.74 7.27
CA ARG A 170 0.56 -6.63 8.65
C ARG A 170 1.76 -5.70 8.75
N ALA A 171 2.61 -5.66 7.71
CA ALA A 171 3.79 -4.81 7.69
C ALA A 171 3.41 -3.33 7.59
N GLY A 172 2.50 -2.99 6.68
CA GLY A 172 2.03 -1.63 6.49
C GLY A 172 1.21 -1.11 7.66
N ILE A 173 0.35 -1.95 8.27
CA ILE A 173 -0.37 -1.58 9.49
C ILE A 173 0.60 -1.22 10.62
N ARG A 174 1.65 -2.03 10.84
CA ARG A 174 2.68 -1.74 11.85
C ARG A 174 3.44 -0.45 11.54
N SER A 175 3.75 -0.21 10.27
CA SER A 175 4.38 1.02 9.79
C SER A 175 3.51 2.24 10.10
N ALA A 176 2.23 2.21 9.73
CA ALA A 176 1.28 3.28 10.00
C ALA A 176 1.08 3.53 11.49
N ARG A 177 0.97 2.45 12.29
CA ARG A 177 0.87 2.55 13.77
C ARG A 177 2.13 3.14 14.39
N GLY A 178 3.31 2.69 13.95
CA GLY A 178 4.61 3.21 14.38
C GLY A 178 4.79 4.69 14.05
N ALA A 179 4.25 5.16 12.92
CA ALA A 179 4.24 6.55 12.51
C ALA A 179 3.24 7.42 13.31
N GLY A 180 2.43 6.83 14.19
CA GLY A 180 1.44 7.56 14.98
C GLY A 180 0.20 7.99 14.19
N ILE A 181 -0.11 7.31 13.07
CA ILE A 181 -1.32 7.59 12.29
C ILE A 181 -2.56 7.37 13.18
N GLY A 182 -3.44 8.37 13.21
CA GLY A 182 -4.58 8.41 14.12
C GLY A 182 -5.59 7.31 13.91
N GLN A 183 -5.80 6.86 12.66
CA GLN A 183 -6.71 5.77 12.32
C GLN A 183 -6.09 4.88 11.24
N VAL A 184 -6.16 3.58 11.42
CA VAL A 184 -5.73 2.60 10.41
C VAL A 184 -6.92 1.70 10.09
N ILE A 185 -7.38 1.75 8.84
CA ILE A 185 -8.44 0.92 8.27
C ILE A 185 -7.74 -0.15 7.44
N ALA A 186 -8.08 -1.41 7.63
CA ALA A 186 -7.47 -2.48 6.86
C ALA A 186 -8.47 -3.12 5.89
N VAL A 187 -8.03 -3.34 4.64
CA VAL A 187 -8.78 -4.08 3.61
C VAL A 187 -8.41 -5.55 3.70
N THR A 188 -9.40 -6.44 3.68
CA THR A 188 -9.17 -7.89 3.87
C THR A 188 -8.87 -8.64 2.56
N THR A 189 -8.06 -8.04 1.68
CA THR A 189 -7.63 -8.61 0.40
C THR A 189 -6.51 -9.63 0.59
N SER A 190 -5.48 -9.29 1.39
CA SER A 190 -4.25 -10.08 1.53
C SER A 190 -4.18 -10.89 2.81
N SER A 191 -4.95 -10.53 3.83
CA SER A 191 -4.94 -11.18 5.14
C SER A 191 -6.32 -11.20 5.77
N SER A 192 -6.53 -12.11 6.71
CA SER A 192 -7.79 -12.19 7.45
C SER A 192 -8.00 -10.97 8.36
N SER A 193 -9.27 -10.63 8.62
CA SER A 193 -9.64 -9.57 9.56
C SER A 193 -8.97 -9.75 10.93
N GLN A 194 -8.89 -11.00 11.44
CA GLN A 194 -8.27 -11.30 12.72
C GLN A 194 -6.77 -10.95 12.72
N GLU A 195 -6.03 -11.28 11.66
CA GLU A 195 -4.59 -10.99 11.55
C GLU A 195 -4.33 -9.50 11.42
N LEU A 196 -5.17 -8.78 10.67
CA LEU A 196 -5.04 -7.34 10.48
C LEU A 196 -5.35 -6.56 11.76
N LEU A 197 -6.38 -6.95 12.50
CA LEU A 197 -6.70 -6.38 13.82
C LEU A 197 -5.58 -6.68 14.83
N ALA A 198 -5.05 -7.90 14.83
CA ALA A 198 -3.91 -8.27 15.68
C ALA A 198 -2.62 -7.51 15.33
N ALA A 199 -2.45 -7.08 14.06
CA ALA A 199 -1.35 -6.23 13.64
C ALA A 199 -1.51 -4.76 14.07
N GLY A 200 -2.70 -4.35 14.53
CA GLY A 200 -2.97 -3.01 15.06
C GLY A 200 -3.94 -2.16 14.22
N ALA A 201 -4.63 -2.74 13.22
CA ALA A 201 -5.72 -2.04 12.55
C ALA A 201 -6.84 -1.71 13.54
N HIS A 202 -7.48 -0.56 13.36
CA HIS A 202 -8.61 -0.16 14.20
C HIS A 202 -9.94 -0.78 13.73
N THR A 203 -10.03 -1.04 12.44
CA THR A 203 -11.18 -1.70 11.80
C THR A 203 -10.77 -2.36 10.51
N THR A 204 -11.58 -3.30 10.03
CA THR A 204 -11.39 -3.96 8.74
C THR A 204 -12.60 -3.76 7.85
N VAL A 205 -12.38 -3.74 6.54
CA VAL A 205 -13.39 -3.65 5.49
C VAL A 205 -13.05 -4.66 4.38
N CYS A 206 -14.04 -5.12 3.63
CA CYS A 206 -13.80 -6.02 2.49
C CYS A 206 -13.47 -5.28 1.20
N ASP A 207 -13.89 -4.00 1.09
CA ASP A 207 -13.71 -3.13 -0.06
C ASP A 207 -13.65 -1.66 0.36
N LEU A 208 -13.53 -0.75 -0.61
CA LEU A 208 -13.42 0.70 -0.38
C LEU A 208 -14.72 1.47 -0.65
N VAL A 209 -15.82 0.80 -1.02
CA VAL A 209 -17.10 1.45 -1.38
C VAL A 209 -17.67 2.28 -0.23
N GLY A 210 -17.66 1.69 0.98
CA GLY A 210 -18.11 2.38 2.18
C GLY A 210 -17.29 3.63 2.49
N LEU A 211 -15.97 3.54 2.35
CA LEU A 211 -15.07 4.68 2.59
C LEU A 211 -15.24 5.76 1.54
N ALA A 212 -15.36 5.41 0.25
CA ALA A 212 -15.65 6.33 -0.84
C ALA A 212 -16.97 7.10 -0.60
N THR A 213 -18.00 6.39 -0.12
CA THR A 213 -19.30 6.99 0.20
C THR A 213 -19.16 8.00 1.35
N VAL A 214 -18.42 7.68 2.40
CA VAL A 214 -18.19 8.59 3.54
C VAL A 214 -17.44 9.83 3.09
N VAL A 215 -16.36 9.67 2.33
CA VAL A 215 -15.56 10.79 1.81
C VAL A 215 -16.39 11.67 0.87
N GLY A 216 -17.17 11.09 -0.03
CA GLY A 216 -18.02 11.84 -0.97
C GLY A 216 -19.12 12.68 -0.31
N ARG A 217 -19.42 12.43 0.98
CA ARG A 217 -20.37 13.25 1.78
C ARG A 217 -19.68 14.35 2.58
N LEU A 218 -18.35 14.44 2.57
CA LEU A 218 -17.65 15.51 3.25
C LEU A 218 -17.92 16.86 2.57
N PRO A 219 -18.13 17.94 3.33
CA PRO A 219 -18.14 19.28 2.76
C PRO A 219 -16.76 19.58 2.17
N ARG A 220 -16.70 20.30 1.05
CA ARG A 220 -15.42 20.74 0.48
C ARG A 220 -14.63 21.50 1.53
N VAL A 221 -13.39 21.08 1.77
CA VAL A 221 -12.45 21.80 2.62
C VAL A 221 -12.02 23.06 1.86
N ARG A 222 -12.66 24.20 2.09
CA ARG A 222 -12.17 25.47 1.53
C ARG A 222 -10.81 25.74 2.15
N ALA A 223 -9.78 25.86 1.30
CA ALA A 223 -8.51 26.43 1.75
C ALA A 223 -8.85 27.82 2.34
N GLU A 224 -8.53 28.02 3.64
CA GLU A 224 -8.55 29.36 4.20
C GLU A 224 -7.54 30.17 3.38
N ALA A 225 -8.04 31.13 2.58
CA ALA A 225 -7.20 32.09 1.91
C ALA A 225 -6.45 32.85 3.04
N GLY A 226 -5.15 32.57 3.15
CA GLY A 226 -4.29 33.25 4.10
C GLY A 226 -4.37 34.74 3.88
N SER A 227 -4.78 35.43 4.93
CA SER A 227 -4.75 36.89 5.05
C SER A 227 -3.34 37.35 5.36
#